data_bea7fdc2ccaa6d2d8c80eba992d218bf
#
_entry.id   bea7fdc2ccaa6d2d8c80eba992d218bf
#
_cell.length_a   1.000
_cell.length_b   1.000
_cell.length_c   1.000
_cell.angle_alpha   90.00
_cell.angle_beta   90.00
_cell.angle_gamma   90.00
#
_symmetry.space_group_name_H-M   'P 1'
#
loop_
_entity.id
_entity.type
_entity.pdbx_description
1 polymer ?
#
loop_
_entity_poly.entity_id
_entity_poly.type
_entity_poly.pdbx_seq_one_letter_code
_entity_poly.pdbx_strand_id
1 'polypeptide(L)'
;MRVAFFPVWNPNPYHTELERALRSLGIEVVRAQSLKSLCRDYRTGVQKVDVLHIHALPRFGWSLISLRGYVAFYQRLVWLRIVGVRLVWTMHNLANHESQHRSIENFVARHFAPQMGGIIVHGKSAKRIVESRWNQRTGSPIHVIPHGHYIDSYKNEISGEAARAHFRFNASNLVFLFLGMIRPYKGVVEMVDAFRVYADPNARLIIAGMPISQEICDQVAHSVKGDSRIRFLPGHVADDDIQLYMNACDVVVLPYRRVLTSGAAVLAMSFGKPCIAPLAGCVTDMLDEQGAIFFDPSVSGDLERSLRKTVDSRHLLREMGHYNLRRAAEWDWESIGRSTAAVYQQCFPDECLPNFADAPDVSSLSPSPHEHPASRIR
;
A
#
# COMPACT_ATOMS: atom_id res chain seq x y z
N MET A 1 21.92 16.13 -2.89
CA MET A 1 20.49 16.43 -2.64
C MET A 1 20.07 15.85 -1.30
N ARG A 2 19.35 16.61 -0.50
CA ARG A 2 18.81 16.17 0.80
C ARG A 2 17.27 16.23 0.77
N VAL A 3 16.62 15.13 1.08
CA VAL A 3 15.15 14.95 1.00
C VAL A 3 14.57 14.70 2.39
N ALA A 4 13.54 15.43 2.79
CA ALA A 4 12.78 15.15 4.01
C ALA A 4 11.53 14.29 3.69
N PHE A 5 11.40 13.13 4.32
CA PHE A 5 10.15 12.34 4.28
C PHE A 5 9.19 12.81 5.36
N PHE A 6 7.91 13.02 5.01
CA PHE A 6 6.88 13.45 5.94
C PHE A 6 5.47 12.97 5.53
N PRO A 7 4.65 12.49 6.46
CA PRO A 7 5.05 11.88 7.72
C PRO A 7 5.74 10.53 7.47
N VAL A 8 6.48 10.05 8.45
CA VAL A 8 7.08 8.72 8.42
C VAL A 8 6.36 7.85 9.43
N TRP A 9 5.94 6.66 9.00
CA TRP A 9 5.37 5.64 9.87
C TRP A 9 6.41 4.56 10.16
N ASN A 10 6.70 4.33 11.41
CA ASN A 10 7.56 3.24 11.87
C ASN A 10 6.70 2.14 12.52
N PRO A 11 6.95 0.87 12.23
CA PRO A 11 7.75 0.36 11.14
C PRO A 11 6.93 0.31 9.83
N ASN A 12 7.45 0.85 8.75
CA ASN A 12 6.85 0.69 7.43
C ASN A 12 7.95 0.38 6.40
N PRO A 13 8.03 -0.85 5.90
CA PRO A 13 9.05 -1.26 4.95
C PRO A 13 9.14 -0.36 3.72
N TYR A 14 8.01 0.16 3.22
CA TYR A 14 8.00 1.09 2.09
C TYR A 14 8.96 2.28 2.28
N HIS A 15 8.89 2.94 3.45
CA HIS A 15 9.76 4.09 3.71
C HIS A 15 11.22 3.66 3.86
N THR A 16 11.45 2.52 4.51
CA THR A 16 12.81 2.01 4.75
C THR A 16 13.49 1.59 3.45
N GLU A 17 12.75 0.89 2.58
CA GLU A 17 13.29 0.43 1.29
C GLU A 17 13.49 1.61 0.32
N LEU A 18 12.53 2.54 0.25
CA LEU A 18 12.68 3.74 -0.58
C LEU A 18 13.86 4.61 -0.09
N GLU A 19 14.02 4.78 1.22
CA GLU A 19 15.16 5.49 1.81
C GLU A 19 16.48 4.81 1.44
N ARG A 20 16.55 3.47 1.54
CA ARG A 20 17.73 2.69 1.16
C ARG A 20 18.09 2.90 -0.31
N ALA A 21 17.10 2.80 -1.19
CA ALA A 21 17.27 2.99 -2.63
C ALA A 21 17.71 4.42 -3.00
N LEU A 22 17.18 5.44 -2.34
CA LEU A 22 17.60 6.82 -2.57
C LEU A 22 19.01 7.09 -2.03
N ARG A 23 19.37 6.52 -0.88
CA ARG A 23 20.72 6.62 -0.32
C ARG A 23 21.78 5.98 -1.20
N SER A 24 21.49 4.87 -1.86
CA SER A 24 22.42 4.24 -2.82
C SER A 24 22.70 5.13 -4.04
N LEU A 25 21.80 6.06 -4.35
CA LEU A 25 21.96 7.09 -5.38
C LEU A 25 22.64 8.38 -4.87
N GLY A 26 23.14 8.38 -3.64
CA GLY A 26 23.78 9.56 -3.03
C GLY A 26 22.78 10.63 -2.54
N ILE A 27 21.51 10.31 -2.43
CA ILE A 27 20.48 11.21 -1.90
C ILE A 27 20.35 10.98 -0.40
N GLU A 28 20.63 12.02 0.38
CA GLU A 28 20.46 11.98 1.84
C GLU A 28 18.96 12.09 2.19
N VAL A 29 18.44 11.11 2.92
CA VAL A 29 17.06 11.11 3.39
C VAL A 29 17.01 11.38 4.88
N VAL A 30 16.19 12.36 5.28
CA VAL A 30 15.88 12.70 6.68
C VAL A 30 14.41 12.46 6.98
N ARG A 31 14.14 11.96 8.19
CA ARG A 31 12.78 11.65 8.64
C ARG A 31 12.26 12.82 9.46
N ALA A 32 11.36 13.64 8.88
CA ALA A 32 10.77 14.77 9.55
C ALA A 32 9.64 14.32 10.51
N GLN A 33 9.81 14.56 11.80
CA GLN A 33 8.77 14.26 12.79
C GLN A 33 7.57 15.20 12.67
N SER A 34 7.81 16.45 12.32
CA SER A 34 6.76 17.45 12.09
C SER A 34 7.26 18.55 11.14
N LEU A 35 6.34 19.20 10.42
CA LEU A 35 6.71 20.40 9.65
C LEU A 35 7.16 21.55 10.55
N LYS A 36 6.69 21.59 11.80
CA LYS A 36 7.13 22.61 12.76
C LYS A 36 8.62 22.45 13.10
N SER A 37 9.07 21.24 13.41
CA SER A 37 10.49 20.96 13.65
C SER A 37 11.33 21.21 12.39
N LEU A 38 10.89 20.72 11.23
CA LEU A 38 11.58 20.92 9.96
C LEU A 38 11.80 22.41 9.64
N CYS A 39 10.75 23.25 9.78
CA CYS A 39 10.88 24.70 9.57
C CYS A 39 11.80 25.37 10.58
N ARG A 40 11.80 24.94 11.84
CA ARG A 40 12.71 25.44 12.86
C ARG A 40 14.16 25.11 12.50
N ASP A 41 14.43 23.85 12.22
CA ASP A 41 15.77 23.34 11.96
C ASP A 41 16.34 23.94 10.66
N TYR A 42 15.50 24.20 9.66
CA TYR A 42 15.85 24.94 8.45
C TYR A 42 16.25 26.40 8.77
N ARG A 43 15.46 27.11 9.60
CA ARG A 43 15.74 28.52 10.00
C ARG A 43 17.02 28.66 10.79
N THR A 44 17.30 27.71 11.66
CA THR A 44 18.51 27.70 12.49
C THR A 44 19.77 27.21 11.75
N GLY A 45 19.61 26.76 10.50
CA GLY A 45 20.72 26.19 9.71
C GLY A 45 21.13 24.78 10.15
N VAL A 46 20.47 24.21 11.16
CA VAL A 46 20.76 22.85 11.66
C VAL A 46 20.52 21.79 10.57
N GLN A 47 19.42 21.96 9.79
CA GLN A 47 19.07 21.02 8.75
C GLN A 47 18.36 21.72 7.58
N LYS A 48 19.08 21.89 6.48
CA LYS A 48 18.49 22.33 5.22
C LYS A 48 18.13 21.13 4.39
N VAL A 49 17.00 21.20 3.67
CA VAL A 49 16.53 20.17 2.74
C VAL A 49 16.18 20.81 1.42
N ASP A 50 16.40 20.10 0.34
CA ASP A 50 16.11 20.53 -1.03
C ASP A 50 14.67 20.15 -1.42
N VAL A 51 14.24 18.97 -0.97
CA VAL A 51 12.91 18.42 -1.27
C VAL A 51 12.20 18.02 0.03
N LEU A 52 10.91 18.35 0.13
CA LEU A 52 9.98 17.74 1.08
C LEU A 52 9.11 16.72 0.34
N HIS A 53 9.31 15.44 0.61
CA HIS A 53 8.51 14.36 0.08
C HIS A 53 7.38 13.99 1.05
N ILE A 54 6.15 14.30 0.66
CA ILE A 54 4.94 14.11 1.47
C ILE A 54 4.33 12.75 1.14
N HIS A 55 4.15 11.88 2.13
CA HIS A 55 3.55 10.56 1.99
C HIS A 55 2.08 10.51 2.43
N ALA A 56 1.65 11.45 3.25
CA ALA A 56 0.23 11.66 3.57
C ALA A 56 -0.04 13.10 3.96
N LEU A 57 -1.23 13.56 3.63
CA LEU A 57 -1.72 14.81 4.16
C LEU A 57 -2.30 14.59 5.57
N PRO A 58 -2.14 15.55 6.50
CA PRO A 58 -2.76 15.49 7.80
C PRO A 58 -4.29 15.37 7.70
N ARG A 59 -4.89 14.74 8.71
CA ARG A 59 -6.34 14.66 8.82
C ARG A 59 -6.88 15.98 9.33
N PHE A 60 -7.84 16.54 8.61
CA PHE A 60 -8.50 17.79 8.98
C PHE A 60 -10.00 17.57 9.14
N GLY A 61 -10.61 18.31 10.06
CA GLY A 61 -12.05 18.32 10.31
C GLY A 61 -12.58 19.75 10.39
N TRP A 62 -13.87 19.91 10.64
CA TRP A 62 -14.54 21.23 10.74
C TRP A 62 -14.37 21.90 12.12
N SER A 63 -13.65 21.33 13.06
CA SER A 63 -13.37 21.99 14.34
C SER A 63 -12.43 23.19 14.15
N LEU A 64 -12.54 24.20 15.00
CA LEU A 64 -11.62 25.36 15.00
C LEU A 64 -10.15 24.94 15.18
N ILE A 65 -9.92 23.88 15.97
CA ILE A 65 -8.57 23.31 16.18
C ILE A 65 -8.05 22.71 14.87
N SER A 66 -8.87 21.96 14.14
CA SER A 66 -8.53 21.39 12.84
C SER A 66 -8.27 22.48 11.80
N LEU A 67 -9.08 23.52 11.77
CA LEU A 67 -8.90 24.66 10.85
C LEU A 67 -7.59 25.41 11.13
N ARG A 68 -7.27 25.68 12.41
CA ARG A 68 -5.98 26.27 12.80
C ARG A 68 -4.81 25.37 12.42
N GLY A 69 -4.96 24.06 12.60
CA GLY A 69 -3.97 23.06 12.18
C GLY A 69 -3.74 23.07 10.66
N TYR A 70 -4.81 23.18 9.88
CA TYR A 70 -4.75 23.30 8.42
C TYR A 70 -4.01 24.56 7.99
N VAL A 71 -4.41 25.73 8.54
CA VAL A 71 -3.75 27.01 8.21
C VAL A 71 -2.26 26.96 8.57
N ALA A 72 -1.93 26.47 9.75
CA ALA A 72 -0.54 26.36 10.19
C ALA A 72 0.26 25.36 9.32
N PHE A 73 -0.34 24.26 8.87
CA PHE A 73 0.28 23.31 7.95
C PHE A 73 0.54 23.98 6.58
N TYR A 74 -0.47 24.64 6.02
CA TYR A 74 -0.37 25.34 4.74
C TYR A 74 0.69 26.46 4.78
N GLN A 75 0.67 27.30 5.81
CA GLN A 75 1.67 28.36 5.98
C GLN A 75 3.10 27.83 6.01
N ARG A 76 3.33 26.68 6.67
CA ARG A 76 4.65 26.04 6.69
C ARG A 76 5.08 25.52 5.32
N LEU A 77 4.15 24.92 4.55
CA LEU A 77 4.44 24.49 3.19
C LEU A 77 4.76 25.67 2.27
N VAL A 78 3.97 26.74 2.34
CA VAL A 78 4.22 27.96 1.56
C VAL A 78 5.57 28.56 1.93
N TRP A 79 5.87 28.63 3.23
CA TRP A 79 7.16 29.14 3.69
C TRP A 79 8.33 28.28 3.18
N LEU A 80 8.25 26.97 3.26
CA LEU A 80 9.27 26.05 2.73
C LEU A 80 9.49 26.29 1.23
N ARG A 81 8.43 26.50 0.46
CA ARG A 81 8.55 26.83 -0.97
C ARG A 81 9.24 28.17 -1.21
N ILE A 82 8.91 29.20 -0.42
CA ILE A 82 9.54 30.54 -0.54
C ILE A 82 11.03 30.46 -0.29
N VAL A 83 11.47 29.62 0.64
CA VAL A 83 12.91 29.41 0.92
C VAL A 83 13.58 28.40 -0.03
N GLY A 84 12.88 27.96 -1.10
CA GLY A 84 13.44 27.14 -2.17
C GLY A 84 13.21 25.64 -2.07
N VAL A 85 12.56 25.14 -0.98
CA VAL A 85 12.27 23.70 -0.85
C VAL A 85 11.20 23.27 -1.86
N ARG A 86 11.50 22.26 -2.66
CA ARG A 86 10.56 21.66 -3.61
C ARG A 86 9.66 20.66 -2.90
N LEU A 87 8.40 20.57 -3.33
CA LEU A 87 7.41 19.67 -2.73
C LEU A 87 7.10 18.54 -3.69
N VAL A 88 7.19 17.30 -3.23
CA VAL A 88 6.76 16.09 -3.96
C VAL A 88 5.77 15.34 -3.09
N TRP A 89 4.74 14.76 -3.70
CA TRP A 89 3.70 14.03 -2.97
C TRP A 89 3.48 12.63 -3.54
N THR A 90 3.76 11.59 -2.73
CA THR A 90 3.30 10.24 -3.05
C THR A 90 1.89 10.03 -2.50
N MET A 91 0.96 9.80 -3.38
CA MET A 91 -0.45 9.65 -3.07
C MET A 91 -0.82 8.19 -2.84
N HIS A 92 -0.74 7.73 -1.58
CA HIS A 92 -1.15 6.38 -1.20
C HIS A 92 -2.67 6.22 -1.13
N ASN A 93 -3.41 7.30 -0.85
CA ASN A 93 -4.87 7.31 -0.77
C ASN A 93 -5.42 8.63 -1.34
N LEU A 94 -6.56 8.57 -2.03
CA LEU A 94 -7.23 9.77 -2.57
C LEU A 94 -7.88 10.64 -1.50
N ALA A 95 -8.38 10.00 -0.46
CA ALA A 95 -9.00 10.61 0.71
C ALA A 95 -8.93 9.59 1.86
N ASN A 96 -9.07 10.04 3.09
CA ASN A 96 -9.24 9.13 4.19
C ASN A 96 -10.61 8.43 4.03
N HIS A 97 -10.58 7.09 3.85
CA HIS A 97 -11.80 6.29 3.64
C HIS A 97 -12.78 6.38 4.81
N GLU A 98 -12.30 6.78 5.99
CA GLU A 98 -13.08 6.93 7.23
C GLU A 98 -13.46 8.38 7.52
N SER A 99 -13.08 9.32 6.64
CA SER A 99 -13.38 10.72 6.87
C SER A 99 -14.88 10.99 6.72
N GLN A 100 -15.48 11.50 7.77
CA GLN A 100 -16.81 12.08 7.73
C GLN A 100 -16.84 13.40 6.92
N HIS A 101 -15.66 13.94 6.58
CA HIS A 101 -15.48 15.26 5.97
C HIS A 101 -14.75 15.20 4.63
N ARG A 102 -15.19 14.31 3.73
CA ARG A 102 -14.60 14.14 2.38
C ARG A 102 -14.52 15.44 1.58
N SER A 103 -15.48 16.36 1.79
CA SER A 103 -15.47 17.66 1.11
C SER A 103 -14.27 18.50 1.52
N ILE A 104 -13.87 18.48 2.81
CA ILE A 104 -12.67 19.18 3.28
C ILE A 104 -11.42 18.53 2.72
N GLU A 105 -11.31 17.22 2.78
CA GLU A 105 -10.14 16.52 2.26
C GLU A 105 -9.95 16.75 0.76
N ASN A 106 -11.05 16.73 -0.02
CA ASN A 106 -11.02 17.08 -1.43
C ASN A 106 -10.63 18.57 -1.63
N PHE A 107 -11.13 19.46 -0.82
CA PHE A 107 -10.76 20.88 -0.85
C PHE A 107 -9.26 21.05 -0.55
N VAL A 108 -8.79 20.43 0.53
CA VAL A 108 -7.38 20.42 0.92
C VAL A 108 -6.49 19.86 -0.21
N ALA A 109 -6.82 18.69 -0.74
CA ALA A 109 -6.08 18.08 -1.83
C ALA A 109 -6.04 18.98 -3.08
N ARG A 110 -7.15 19.63 -3.42
CA ARG A 110 -7.22 20.60 -4.52
C ARG A 110 -6.31 21.81 -4.34
N HIS A 111 -6.11 22.26 -3.08
CA HIS A 111 -5.24 23.39 -2.79
C HIS A 111 -3.76 23.00 -2.71
N PHE A 112 -3.48 21.77 -2.30
CA PHE A 112 -2.11 21.30 -2.19
C PHE A 112 -1.54 20.76 -3.51
N ALA A 113 -2.33 20.06 -4.29
CA ALA A 113 -1.86 19.47 -5.54
C ALA A 113 -1.15 20.48 -6.47
N PRO A 114 -1.65 21.71 -6.69
CA PRO A 114 -0.97 22.71 -7.52
C PRO A 114 0.35 23.23 -6.93
N GLN A 115 0.62 22.92 -5.68
CA GLN A 115 1.87 23.35 -5.00
C GLN A 115 3.00 22.35 -5.21
N MET A 116 2.71 21.15 -5.72
CA MET A 116 3.68 20.07 -5.88
C MET A 116 4.49 20.26 -7.15
N GLY A 117 5.80 20.07 -7.07
CA GLY A 117 6.67 19.93 -8.23
C GLY A 117 6.47 18.60 -8.95
N GLY A 118 5.95 17.58 -8.22
CA GLY A 118 5.56 16.29 -8.77
C GLY A 118 4.61 15.53 -7.84
N ILE A 119 3.69 14.76 -8.45
CA ILE A 119 2.80 13.86 -7.74
C ILE A 119 3.10 12.44 -8.20
N ILE A 120 3.37 11.54 -7.25
CA ILE A 120 3.63 10.12 -7.50
C ILE A 120 2.38 9.32 -7.16
N VAL A 121 1.98 8.43 -8.05
CA VAL A 121 0.89 7.45 -7.85
C VAL A 121 1.38 6.06 -8.21
N HIS A 122 0.80 5.02 -7.61
CA HIS A 122 1.30 3.65 -7.74
C HIS A 122 0.68 2.84 -8.89
N GLY A 123 -0.11 3.46 -9.76
CA GLY A 123 -0.71 2.77 -10.89
C GLY A 123 -1.41 3.71 -11.87
N LYS A 124 -1.65 3.19 -13.09
CA LYS A 124 -2.33 3.92 -14.17
C LYS A 124 -3.77 4.28 -13.79
N SER A 125 -4.44 3.40 -13.06
CA SER A 125 -5.81 3.64 -12.57
C SER A 125 -5.85 4.78 -11.55
N ALA A 126 -4.87 4.87 -10.63
CA ALA A 126 -4.75 6.01 -9.72
C ALA A 126 -4.48 7.30 -10.49
N LYS A 127 -3.59 7.27 -11.49
CA LYS A 127 -3.31 8.43 -12.34
C LYS A 127 -4.60 8.97 -12.97
N ARG A 128 -5.37 8.11 -13.64
CA ARG A 128 -6.67 8.48 -14.24
C ARG A 128 -7.64 9.08 -13.23
N ILE A 129 -7.71 8.51 -12.02
CA ILE A 129 -8.60 9.01 -10.97
C ILE A 129 -8.13 10.39 -10.47
N VAL A 130 -6.83 10.59 -10.29
CA VAL A 130 -6.27 11.88 -9.87
C VAL A 130 -6.48 12.93 -10.95
N GLU A 131 -6.19 12.60 -12.21
CA GLU A 131 -6.42 13.47 -13.36
C GLU A 131 -7.89 13.90 -13.46
N SER A 132 -8.83 12.97 -13.40
CA SER A 132 -10.26 13.28 -13.48
C SER A 132 -10.76 14.16 -12.35
N ARG A 133 -10.20 14.03 -11.15
CA ARG A 133 -10.64 14.78 -9.97
C ARG A 133 -10.00 16.16 -9.83
N TRP A 134 -8.73 16.29 -10.22
CA TRP A 134 -7.94 17.48 -9.84
C TRP A 134 -7.14 18.10 -10.97
N ASN A 135 -6.85 17.40 -12.08
CA ASN A 135 -5.83 17.82 -13.04
C ASN A 135 -6.25 18.95 -13.99
N GLN A 136 -7.52 19.23 -14.16
CA GLN A 136 -7.92 20.41 -14.98
C GLN A 136 -7.48 21.75 -14.37
N ARG A 137 -6.88 21.74 -13.16
CA ARG A 137 -6.46 22.93 -12.41
C ARG A 137 -5.08 22.87 -11.78
N THR A 138 -4.39 21.72 -11.75
CA THR A 138 -3.18 21.60 -10.90
C THR A 138 -1.90 21.95 -11.62
N GLY A 139 -1.77 21.67 -12.91
CA GLY A 139 -0.52 21.88 -13.65
C GLY A 139 0.67 21.02 -13.17
N SER A 140 0.53 20.30 -12.04
CA SER A 140 1.61 19.49 -11.47
C SER A 140 1.74 18.17 -12.23
N PRO A 141 2.95 17.75 -12.64
CA PRO A 141 3.15 16.49 -13.33
C PRO A 141 2.80 15.30 -12.43
N ILE A 142 2.10 14.29 -13.00
CA ILE A 142 1.72 13.07 -12.30
C ILE A 142 2.53 11.89 -12.86
N HIS A 143 3.34 11.29 -12.00
CA HIS A 143 4.22 10.19 -12.31
C HIS A 143 3.63 8.88 -11.79
N VAL A 144 3.67 7.84 -12.62
CA VAL A 144 3.31 6.48 -12.21
C VAL A 144 4.58 5.75 -11.81
N ILE A 145 4.74 5.50 -10.53
CA ILE A 145 5.85 4.72 -9.97
C ILE A 145 5.22 3.59 -9.17
N PRO A 146 5.43 2.31 -9.54
CA PRO A 146 4.83 1.19 -8.82
C PRO A 146 5.17 1.19 -7.33
N HIS A 147 4.34 0.54 -6.54
CA HIS A 147 4.68 0.26 -5.14
C HIS A 147 5.73 -0.86 -5.12
N GLY A 148 6.86 -0.63 -4.47
CA GLY A 148 7.93 -1.62 -4.40
C GLY A 148 7.53 -2.89 -3.64
N HIS A 149 8.14 -4.01 -4.01
CA HIS A 149 7.87 -5.31 -3.39
C HIS A 149 8.38 -5.38 -1.94
N TYR A 150 7.91 -6.42 -1.22
CA TYR A 150 8.34 -6.74 0.14
C TYR A 150 9.13 -8.06 0.22
N ILE A 151 9.63 -8.56 -0.92
CA ILE A 151 10.55 -9.68 -0.96
C ILE A 151 11.78 -9.27 -0.14
N ASP A 152 12.19 -10.11 0.80
CA ASP A 152 13.30 -9.88 1.76
C ASP A 152 13.08 -8.72 2.78
N SER A 153 11.97 -7.99 2.71
CA SER A 153 11.62 -7.00 3.75
C SER A 153 11.06 -7.63 5.03
N TYR A 154 10.55 -8.85 4.92
CA TYR A 154 10.06 -9.66 6.02
C TYR A 154 10.75 -11.03 6.01
N LYS A 155 10.90 -11.65 7.19
CA LYS A 155 11.38 -13.03 7.29
C LYS A 155 10.46 -13.98 6.54
N ASN A 156 11.04 -15.00 5.92
CA ASN A 156 10.32 -16.07 5.23
C ASN A 156 11.09 -17.39 5.38
N GLU A 157 11.32 -17.79 6.64
CA GLU A 157 12.15 -18.94 7.04
C GLU A 157 11.29 -20.12 7.52
N ILE A 158 10.03 -19.86 7.88
CA ILE A 158 9.09 -20.86 8.41
C ILE A 158 8.42 -21.58 7.24
N SER A 159 8.51 -22.92 7.22
CA SER A 159 7.81 -23.70 6.20
C SER A 159 6.28 -23.59 6.32
N GLY A 160 5.57 -23.80 5.20
CA GLY A 160 4.10 -23.83 5.21
C GLY A 160 3.53 -24.91 6.13
N GLU A 161 4.20 -26.05 6.28
CA GLU A 161 3.80 -27.11 7.21
C GLU A 161 3.91 -26.66 8.68
N ALA A 162 5.04 -26.06 9.05
CA ALA A 162 5.25 -25.54 10.40
C ALA A 162 4.26 -24.40 10.73
N ALA A 163 4.02 -23.50 9.77
CA ALA A 163 3.05 -22.43 9.91
C ALA A 163 1.61 -22.96 10.09
N ARG A 164 1.22 -23.99 9.34
CA ARG A 164 -0.10 -24.65 9.49
C ARG A 164 -0.21 -25.39 10.83
N ALA A 165 0.86 -26.04 11.27
CA ALA A 165 0.89 -26.70 12.59
C ALA A 165 0.67 -25.70 13.73
N HIS A 166 1.25 -24.50 13.65
CA HIS A 166 1.02 -23.40 14.60
C HIS A 166 -0.49 -23.07 14.74
N PHE A 167 -1.20 -23.05 13.63
CA PHE A 167 -2.65 -22.81 13.60
C PHE A 167 -3.48 -24.11 13.78
N ARG A 168 -2.84 -25.27 14.01
CA ARG A 168 -3.51 -26.59 14.07
C ARG A 168 -4.38 -26.87 12.82
N PHE A 169 -3.88 -26.48 11.65
CA PHE A 169 -4.47 -26.82 10.36
C PHE A 169 -3.76 -28.02 9.75
N ASN A 170 -4.49 -28.83 9.03
CA ASN A 170 -3.94 -29.97 8.29
C ASN A 170 -3.79 -29.66 6.79
N ALA A 171 -3.17 -30.57 6.05
CA ALA A 171 -2.89 -30.39 4.62
C ALA A 171 -4.15 -30.33 3.76
N SER A 172 -5.29 -30.90 4.21
CA SER A 172 -6.56 -30.87 3.47
C SER A 172 -7.27 -29.53 3.59
N ASN A 173 -6.94 -28.72 4.60
CA ASN A 173 -7.58 -27.42 4.79
C ASN A 173 -7.24 -26.46 3.62
N LEU A 174 -8.24 -25.72 3.18
CA LEU A 174 -8.08 -24.55 2.33
C LEU A 174 -8.12 -23.30 3.21
N VAL A 175 -7.01 -22.59 3.31
CA VAL A 175 -6.84 -21.51 4.28
C VAL A 175 -6.90 -20.16 3.60
N PHE A 176 -7.92 -19.38 3.91
CA PHE A 176 -8.10 -17.98 3.52
C PHE A 176 -7.49 -17.07 4.60
N LEU A 177 -6.84 -16.01 4.19
CA LEU A 177 -6.21 -15.05 5.09
C LEU A 177 -6.65 -13.61 4.79
N PHE A 178 -7.15 -12.91 5.80
CA PHE A 178 -7.13 -11.45 5.86
C PHE A 178 -6.03 -11.02 6.83
N LEU A 179 -5.07 -10.21 6.36
CA LEU A 179 -3.99 -9.67 7.19
C LEU A 179 -3.88 -8.15 7.02
N GLY A 180 -3.92 -7.42 8.13
CA GLY A 180 -3.70 -5.97 8.17
C GLY A 180 -4.69 -5.22 9.06
N MET A 181 -4.56 -3.90 9.14
CA MET A 181 -5.48 -3.09 9.95
C MET A 181 -6.93 -3.36 9.56
N ILE A 182 -7.75 -3.64 10.57
CA ILE A 182 -9.19 -3.92 10.41
C ILE A 182 -9.94 -2.59 10.45
N ARG A 183 -10.55 -2.23 9.31
CA ARG A 183 -11.25 -0.96 9.11
C ARG A 183 -12.57 -1.19 8.39
N PRO A 184 -13.61 -0.36 8.62
CA PRO A 184 -14.93 -0.55 8.00
C PRO A 184 -14.89 -0.69 6.47
N TYR A 185 -14.07 0.14 5.79
CA TYR A 185 -14.00 0.10 4.33
C TYR A 185 -13.31 -1.17 3.76
N LYS A 186 -12.62 -1.91 4.62
CA LYS A 186 -11.94 -3.16 4.22
C LYS A 186 -12.86 -4.37 4.18
N GLY A 187 -14.14 -4.24 4.55
CA GLY A 187 -15.15 -5.26 4.28
C GLY A 187 -14.95 -6.58 5.04
N VAL A 188 -14.35 -6.55 6.24
CA VAL A 188 -14.04 -7.78 6.99
C VAL A 188 -15.32 -8.49 7.45
N VAL A 189 -16.33 -7.75 7.88
CA VAL A 189 -17.62 -8.31 8.31
C VAL A 189 -18.31 -9.00 7.13
N GLU A 190 -18.35 -8.34 5.97
CA GLU A 190 -18.92 -8.89 4.75
C GLU A 190 -18.18 -10.14 4.27
N MET A 191 -16.85 -10.17 4.47
CA MET A 191 -16.06 -11.37 4.18
C MET A 191 -16.47 -12.54 5.08
N VAL A 192 -16.70 -12.28 6.37
CA VAL A 192 -17.15 -13.29 7.32
C VAL A 192 -18.53 -13.81 6.90
N ASP A 193 -19.46 -12.92 6.55
CA ASP A 193 -20.80 -13.30 6.11
C ASP A 193 -20.73 -14.16 4.84
N ALA A 194 -19.95 -13.76 3.85
CA ALA A 194 -19.73 -14.53 2.63
C ALA A 194 -19.07 -15.89 2.92
N PHE A 195 -18.10 -15.95 3.83
CA PHE A 195 -17.43 -17.19 4.21
C PHE A 195 -18.36 -18.15 4.96
N ARG A 196 -19.28 -17.65 5.77
CA ARG A 196 -20.26 -18.49 6.50
C ARG A 196 -21.25 -19.14 5.56
N VAL A 197 -21.70 -18.44 4.53
CA VAL A 197 -22.57 -19.00 3.48
C VAL A 197 -21.80 -20.06 2.67
N TYR A 198 -20.50 -19.89 2.53
CA TYR A 198 -19.62 -20.90 1.95
C TYR A 198 -19.37 -22.03 2.97
N ALA A 199 -20.06 -23.14 2.82
CA ALA A 199 -20.20 -24.18 3.84
C ALA A 199 -19.20 -25.36 3.72
N ASP A 200 -18.00 -25.16 3.13
CA ASP A 200 -16.98 -26.22 3.07
C ASP A 200 -16.38 -26.49 4.46
N PRO A 201 -16.50 -27.71 5.00
CA PRO A 201 -15.96 -28.07 6.31
C PRO A 201 -14.43 -28.05 6.35
N ASN A 202 -13.74 -28.12 5.21
CA ASN A 202 -12.29 -28.05 5.11
C ASN A 202 -11.76 -26.61 4.97
N ALA A 203 -12.61 -25.64 4.71
CA ALA A 203 -12.19 -24.23 4.64
C ALA A 203 -11.84 -23.69 6.03
N ARG A 204 -10.83 -22.84 6.09
CA ARG A 204 -10.42 -22.10 7.27
C ARG A 204 -10.24 -20.64 6.91
N LEU A 205 -10.61 -19.74 7.80
CA LEU A 205 -10.42 -18.31 7.64
C LEU A 205 -9.63 -17.77 8.82
N ILE A 206 -8.50 -17.11 8.53
CA ILE A 206 -7.74 -16.33 9.51
C ILE A 206 -8.01 -14.84 9.26
N ILE A 207 -8.39 -14.13 10.30
CA ILE A 207 -8.54 -12.68 10.31
C ILE A 207 -7.56 -12.15 11.35
N ALA A 208 -6.46 -11.51 10.90
CA ALA A 208 -5.41 -11.02 11.77
C ALA A 208 -5.11 -9.54 11.52
N GLY A 209 -4.94 -8.80 12.61
CA GLY A 209 -4.51 -7.40 12.55
C GLY A 209 -5.22 -6.48 13.54
N MET A 210 -4.74 -5.25 13.63
CA MET A 210 -5.22 -4.25 14.57
C MET A 210 -6.55 -3.64 14.13
N PRO A 211 -7.63 -3.75 14.93
CA PRO A 211 -8.86 -3.00 14.71
C PRO A 211 -8.63 -1.50 14.96
N ILE A 212 -9.22 -0.65 14.10
CA ILE A 212 -9.10 0.81 14.26
C ILE A 212 -9.86 1.36 15.47
N SER A 213 -10.87 0.63 15.94
CA SER A 213 -11.69 0.97 17.10
C SER A 213 -12.22 -0.30 17.78
N GLN A 214 -12.63 -0.17 19.05
CA GLN A 214 -13.28 -1.25 19.78
C GLN A 214 -14.59 -1.66 19.10
N GLU A 215 -15.36 -0.72 18.58
CA GLU A 215 -16.61 -0.98 17.87
C GLU A 215 -16.43 -1.96 16.70
N ILE A 216 -15.45 -1.74 15.81
CA ILE A 216 -15.20 -2.66 14.70
C ILE A 216 -14.65 -4.00 15.20
N CYS A 217 -13.90 -4.01 16.29
CA CYS A 217 -13.44 -5.23 16.94
C CYS A 217 -14.64 -6.08 17.39
N ASP A 218 -15.59 -5.46 18.10
CA ASP A 218 -16.80 -6.12 18.60
C ASP A 218 -17.72 -6.61 17.48
N GLN A 219 -17.85 -5.81 16.41
CA GLN A 219 -18.59 -6.21 15.20
C GLN A 219 -18.02 -7.49 14.57
N VAL A 220 -16.69 -7.53 14.35
CA VAL A 220 -16.05 -8.73 13.80
C VAL A 220 -16.14 -9.89 14.77
N ALA A 221 -15.89 -9.69 16.07
CA ALA A 221 -15.99 -10.73 17.09
C ALA A 221 -17.40 -11.32 17.14
N HIS A 222 -18.43 -10.48 16.99
CA HIS A 222 -19.82 -10.93 16.92
C HIS A 222 -20.08 -11.75 15.64
N SER A 223 -19.61 -11.29 14.50
CA SER A 223 -19.86 -11.96 13.21
C SER A 223 -19.21 -13.34 13.11
N VAL A 224 -18.04 -13.55 13.76
CA VAL A 224 -17.34 -14.85 13.73
C VAL A 224 -17.89 -15.84 14.75
N LYS A 225 -18.76 -15.41 15.69
CA LYS A 225 -19.25 -16.24 16.79
C LYS A 225 -20.01 -17.46 16.26
N GLY A 226 -19.63 -18.64 16.79
CA GLY A 226 -20.29 -19.90 16.46
C GLY A 226 -19.75 -20.61 15.20
N ASP A 227 -18.81 -20.05 14.47
CA ASP A 227 -18.15 -20.74 13.35
C ASP A 227 -16.69 -21.10 13.72
N SER A 228 -16.46 -22.37 14.06
CA SER A 228 -15.14 -22.88 14.45
C SER A 228 -14.10 -22.89 13.33
N ARG A 229 -14.52 -22.67 12.09
CA ARG A 229 -13.61 -22.56 10.93
C ARG A 229 -12.89 -21.21 10.87
N ILE A 230 -13.39 -20.20 11.62
CA ILE A 230 -12.87 -18.83 11.59
C ILE A 230 -12.03 -18.55 12.82
N ARG A 231 -10.82 -18.05 12.61
CA ARG A 231 -9.94 -17.54 13.67
C ARG A 231 -9.81 -16.04 13.56
N PHE A 232 -10.32 -15.33 14.53
CA PHE A 232 -10.16 -13.91 14.69
C PHE A 232 -9.06 -13.62 15.72
N LEU A 233 -7.99 -12.95 15.27
CA LEU A 233 -6.79 -12.64 16.00
C LEU A 233 -6.58 -11.12 15.99
N PRO A 234 -7.38 -10.37 16.78
CA PRO A 234 -7.25 -8.92 16.83
C PRO A 234 -5.98 -8.51 17.58
N GLY A 235 -5.23 -7.58 17.02
CA GLY A 235 -4.02 -7.03 17.61
C GLY A 235 -2.94 -6.74 16.59
N HIS A 236 -1.84 -6.20 17.08
CA HIS A 236 -0.67 -5.96 16.25
C HIS A 236 -0.01 -7.30 15.89
N VAL A 237 0.22 -7.53 14.61
CA VAL A 237 1.03 -8.66 14.15
C VAL A 237 2.45 -8.14 14.01
N ALA A 238 3.39 -8.76 14.75
CA ALA A 238 4.80 -8.39 14.65
C ALA A 238 5.35 -8.74 13.26
N ASP A 239 6.32 -7.97 12.77
CA ASP A 239 6.90 -8.18 11.45
C ASP A 239 7.50 -9.60 11.30
N ASP A 240 8.10 -10.14 12.35
CA ASP A 240 8.63 -11.50 12.40
C ASP A 240 7.56 -12.60 12.28
N ASP A 241 6.34 -12.30 12.71
CA ASP A 241 5.20 -13.23 12.69
C ASP A 241 4.42 -13.21 11.38
N ILE A 242 4.60 -12.19 10.53
CA ILE A 242 3.91 -12.11 9.21
C ILE A 242 4.07 -13.40 8.42
N GLN A 243 5.26 -13.99 8.44
CA GLN A 243 5.55 -15.26 7.76
C GLN A 243 4.68 -16.43 8.23
N LEU A 244 4.29 -16.48 9.51
CA LEU A 244 3.39 -17.52 10.04
C LEU A 244 2.04 -17.47 9.34
N TYR A 245 1.47 -16.29 9.21
CA TYR A 245 0.17 -16.10 8.56
C TYR A 245 0.26 -16.35 7.06
N MET A 246 1.25 -15.75 6.41
CA MET A 246 1.45 -15.88 4.97
C MET A 246 1.75 -17.32 4.57
N ASN A 247 2.61 -18.04 5.30
CA ASN A 247 2.96 -19.41 4.94
C ASN A 247 1.88 -20.43 5.33
N ALA A 248 1.01 -20.13 6.29
CA ALA A 248 -0.13 -20.98 6.61
C ALA A 248 -1.26 -20.90 5.57
N CYS A 249 -1.43 -19.76 4.89
CA CYS A 249 -2.55 -19.56 3.98
C CYS A 249 -2.30 -20.08 2.55
N ASP A 250 -3.39 -20.40 1.86
CA ASP A 250 -3.42 -20.74 0.43
C ASP A 250 -3.74 -19.51 -0.42
N VAL A 251 -4.56 -18.58 0.11
CA VAL A 251 -5.03 -17.39 -0.60
C VAL A 251 -5.25 -16.23 0.36
N VAL A 252 -4.87 -15.04 -0.07
CA VAL A 252 -5.11 -13.79 0.68
C VAL A 252 -6.39 -13.14 0.17
N VAL A 253 -7.28 -12.77 1.09
CA VAL A 253 -8.54 -12.10 0.77
C VAL A 253 -8.42 -10.60 1.06
N LEU A 254 -8.71 -9.79 0.05
CA LEU A 254 -8.72 -8.32 0.11
C LEU A 254 -10.16 -7.84 -0.11
N PRO A 255 -11.06 -7.94 0.89
CA PRO A 255 -12.49 -7.77 0.69
C PRO A 255 -12.92 -6.30 0.65
N TYR A 256 -12.08 -5.44 0.06
CA TYR A 256 -12.23 -3.99 0.16
C TYR A 256 -13.41 -3.46 -0.65
N ARG A 257 -14.22 -2.64 -0.02
CA ARG A 257 -15.29 -1.88 -0.68
C ARG A 257 -14.74 -0.73 -1.53
N ARG A 258 -13.60 -0.19 -1.13
CA ARG A 258 -12.90 0.92 -1.81
C ARG A 258 -11.40 0.79 -1.55
N VAL A 259 -10.62 1.03 -2.57
CA VAL A 259 -9.15 1.00 -2.48
C VAL A 259 -8.55 1.94 -3.53
N LEU A 260 -7.45 2.61 -3.20
CA LEU A 260 -6.58 3.21 -4.21
C LEU A 260 -5.37 2.31 -4.42
N THR A 261 -4.56 2.10 -3.39
CA THR A 261 -3.41 1.20 -3.38
C THR A 261 -3.53 0.20 -2.24
N SER A 262 -2.87 -0.95 -2.35
CA SER A 262 -2.91 -1.98 -1.32
C SER A 262 -1.54 -2.57 -1.05
N GLY A 263 -0.90 -2.12 0.04
CA GLY A 263 0.32 -2.76 0.54
C GLY A 263 0.11 -4.23 0.93
N ALA A 264 -1.12 -4.62 1.32
CA ALA A 264 -1.43 -6.02 1.60
C ALA A 264 -1.47 -6.89 0.33
N ALA A 265 -1.85 -6.33 -0.83
CA ALA A 265 -1.73 -7.01 -2.12
C ALA A 265 -0.26 -7.24 -2.47
N VAL A 266 0.57 -6.19 -2.36
CA VAL A 266 2.02 -6.31 -2.59
C VAL A 266 2.65 -7.31 -1.63
N LEU A 267 2.25 -7.32 -0.36
CA LEU A 267 2.74 -8.29 0.63
C LEU A 267 2.36 -9.72 0.24
N ALA A 268 1.10 -9.95 -0.15
CA ALA A 268 0.64 -11.26 -0.63
C ALA A 268 1.45 -11.74 -1.84
N MET A 269 1.63 -10.87 -2.83
CA MET A 269 2.43 -11.16 -4.02
C MET A 269 3.88 -11.47 -3.67
N SER A 270 4.49 -10.72 -2.74
CA SER A 270 5.87 -10.92 -2.28
C SER A 270 6.08 -12.24 -1.54
N PHE A 271 5.02 -12.81 -0.95
CA PHE A 271 5.03 -14.16 -0.37
C PHE A 271 4.54 -15.24 -1.35
N GLY A 272 4.39 -14.91 -2.62
CA GLY A 272 3.92 -15.87 -3.63
C GLY A 272 2.52 -16.38 -3.36
N LYS A 273 1.61 -15.52 -2.88
CA LYS A 273 0.21 -15.89 -2.61
C LYS A 273 -0.72 -15.33 -3.67
N PRO A 274 -1.68 -16.15 -4.14
CA PRO A 274 -2.79 -15.64 -4.94
C PRO A 274 -3.71 -14.79 -4.09
N CYS A 275 -4.51 -13.95 -4.74
CA CYS A 275 -5.43 -13.05 -4.06
C CYS A 275 -6.88 -13.25 -4.49
N ILE A 276 -7.82 -13.05 -3.56
CA ILE A 276 -9.19 -12.66 -3.90
C ILE A 276 -9.24 -11.15 -3.72
N ALA A 277 -9.54 -10.40 -4.78
CA ALA A 277 -9.34 -8.96 -4.82
C ALA A 277 -10.49 -8.21 -5.50
N PRO A 278 -10.79 -6.96 -5.11
CA PRO A 278 -11.84 -6.18 -5.74
C PRO A 278 -11.41 -5.67 -7.13
N LEU A 279 -12.34 -5.58 -8.06
CA LEU A 279 -12.17 -4.88 -9.34
C LEU A 279 -12.18 -3.36 -9.11
N ALA A 280 -11.18 -2.83 -8.39
CA ALA A 280 -11.13 -1.43 -8.01
C ALA A 280 -9.70 -0.89 -7.79
N GLY A 281 -9.51 0.39 -8.09
CA GLY A 281 -8.27 1.15 -7.82
C GLY A 281 -7.04 0.56 -8.51
N CYS A 282 -5.87 0.75 -7.90
CA CYS A 282 -4.61 0.19 -8.41
C CYS A 282 -4.47 -1.32 -8.20
N VAL A 283 -5.40 -1.97 -7.51
CA VAL A 283 -5.35 -3.42 -7.34
C VAL A 283 -5.41 -4.10 -8.70
N THR A 284 -6.19 -3.55 -9.65
CA THR A 284 -6.27 -4.03 -11.04
C THR A 284 -5.06 -3.66 -11.91
N ASP A 285 -4.20 -2.76 -11.45
CA ASP A 285 -2.91 -2.48 -12.09
C ASP A 285 -1.81 -3.45 -11.58
N MET A 286 -1.98 -3.93 -10.35
CA MET A 286 -1.03 -4.83 -9.67
C MET A 286 -1.30 -6.31 -9.97
N LEU A 287 -2.56 -6.72 -9.90
CA LEU A 287 -3.03 -8.08 -10.05
C LEU A 287 -3.81 -8.24 -11.35
N ASP A 288 -3.74 -9.41 -11.94
CA ASP A 288 -4.58 -9.86 -13.05
C ASP A 288 -5.13 -11.26 -12.79
N GLU A 289 -5.88 -11.82 -13.73
CA GLU A 289 -6.56 -13.12 -13.60
C GLU A 289 -5.59 -14.31 -13.47
N GLN A 290 -4.31 -14.15 -13.81
CA GLN A 290 -3.30 -15.17 -13.61
C GLN A 290 -2.86 -15.26 -12.13
N GLY A 291 -3.02 -14.19 -11.36
CA GLY A 291 -2.61 -14.09 -9.95
C GLY A 291 -3.76 -13.85 -8.98
N ALA A 292 -4.97 -13.54 -9.46
CA ALA A 292 -6.09 -13.21 -8.60
C ALA A 292 -7.44 -13.72 -9.13
N ILE A 293 -8.36 -13.94 -8.20
CA ILE A 293 -9.78 -14.10 -8.45
C ILE A 293 -10.44 -12.78 -8.07
N PHE A 294 -11.03 -12.11 -9.05
CA PHE A 294 -11.65 -10.82 -8.83
C PHE A 294 -13.12 -10.91 -8.45
N PHE A 295 -13.59 -9.94 -7.66
CA PHE A 295 -14.99 -9.69 -7.39
C PHE A 295 -15.32 -8.20 -7.59
N ASP A 296 -16.58 -7.93 -7.94
CA ASP A 296 -17.11 -6.56 -7.99
C ASP A 296 -17.75 -6.22 -6.64
N PRO A 297 -17.21 -5.28 -5.86
CA PRO A 297 -17.76 -4.92 -4.56
C PRO A 297 -19.14 -4.24 -4.64
N SER A 298 -19.60 -3.85 -5.83
CA SER A 298 -20.93 -3.28 -6.05
C SER A 298 -22.00 -4.35 -6.28
N VAL A 299 -21.60 -5.61 -6.56
CA VAL A 299 -22.49 -6.72 -6.86
C VAL A 299 -22.65 -7.60 -5.62
N SER A 300 -23.88 -7.68 -5.11
CA SER A 300 -24.20 -8.53 -3.96
C SER A 300 -23.88 -10.00 -4.24
N GLY A 301 -23.23 -10.66 -3.28
CA GLY A 301 -22.85 -12.07 -3.37
C GLY A 301 -21.65 -12.37 -4.26
N ASP A 302 -20.99 -11.37 -4.86
CA ASP A 302 -19.86 -11.63 -5.75
C ASP A 302 -18.60 -12.07 -4.99
N LEU A 303 -18.37 -11.53 -3.80
CA LEU A 303 -17.31 -12.02 -2.91
C LEU A 303 -17.54 -13.51 -2.54
N GLU A 304 -18.77 -13.90 -2.25
CA GLU A 304 -19.10 -15.30 -2.00
C GLU A 304 -18.81 -16.19 -3.22
N ARG A 305 -19.21 -15.76 -4.43
CA ARG A 305 -18.88 -16.47 -5.66
C ARG A 305 -17.38 -16.63 -5.86
N SER A 306 -16.60 -15.61 -5.52
CA SER A 306 -15.14 -15.65 -5.62
C SER A 306 -14.51 -16.61 -4.61
N LEU A 307 -15.06 -16.71 -3.39
CA LEU A 307 -14.66 -17.73 -2.41
C LEU A 307 -14.94 -19.15 -2.96
N ARG A 308 -16.10 -19.38 -3.55
CA ARG A 308 -16.45 -20.67 -4.18
C ARG A 308 -15.52 -20.99 -5.35
N LYS A 309 -15.29 -20.03 -6.25
CA LYS A 309 -14.38 -20.18 -7.39
C LYS A 309 -12.95 -20.55 -6.95
N THR A 310 -12.51 -20.07 -5.80
CA THR A 310 -11.19 -20.42 -5.25
C THR A 310 -11.07 -21.90 -4.95
N VAL A 311 -12.14 -22.54 -4.49
CA VAL A 311 -12.15 -23.97 -4.22
C VAL A 311 -12.04 -24.78 -5.51
N ASP A 312 -12.83 -24.41 -6.50
CA ASP A 312 -12.79 -25.08 -7.81
C ASP A 312 -11.43 -24.95 -8.47
N SER A 313 -10.75 -23.81 -8.19
CA SER A 313 -9.40 -23.48 -8.70
C SER A 313 -8.26 -23.87 -7.74
N ARG A 314 -8.52 -24.69 -6.70
CA ARG A 314 -7.52 -25.02 -5.68
C ARG A 314 -6.22 -25.54 -6.25
N HIS A 315 -6.27 -26.32 -7.32
CA HIS A 315 -5.11 -26.90 -8.02
C HIS A 315 -4.24 -25.83 -8.70
N LEU A 316 -4.78 -24.62 -9.00
CA LEU A 316 -4.08 -23.52 -9.66
C LEU A 316 -3.47 -22.52 -8.66
N LEU A 317 -3.87 -22.53 -7.38
CA LEU A 317 -3.46 -21.50 -6.42
C LEU A 317 -1.95 -21.37 -6.28
N ARG A 318 -1.23 -22.48 -6.35
CA ARG A 318 0.24 -22.46 -6.29
C ARG A 318 0.86 -21.79 -7.52
N GLU A 319 0.34 -22.05 -8.69
CA GLU A 319 0.80 -21.43 -9.94
C GLU A 319 0.49 -19.94 -9.96
N MET A 320 -0.73 -19.56 -9.57
CA MET A 320 -1.15 -18.17 -9.38
C MET A 320 -0.23 -17.42 -8.40
N GLY A 321 0.14 -18.07 -7.30
CA GLY A 321 1.07 -17.52 -6.32
C GLY A 321 2.47 -17.30 -6.90
N HIS A 322 3.00 -18.27 -7.62
CA HIS A 322 4.30 -18.15 -8.31
C HIS A 322 4.28 -17.04 -9.36
N TYR A 323 3.18 -16.89 -10.09
CA TYR A 323 3.01 -15.78 -11.03
C TYR A 323 3.08 -14.43 -10.30
N ASN A 324 2.37 -14.28 -9.19
CA ASN A 324 2.39 -13.07 -8.37
C ASN A 324 3.79 -12.73 -7.83
N LEU A 325 4.54 -13.73 -7.40
CA LEU A 325 5.90 -13.53 -6.90
C LEU A 325 6.83 -12.99 -8.01
N ARG A 326 6.78 -13.61 -9.20
CA ARG A 326 7.57 -13.12 -10.36
C ARG A 326 7.21 -11.69 -10.72
N ARG A 327 5.91 -11.37 -10.78
CA ARG A 327 5.42 -10.04 -11.08
C ARG A 327 5.81 -9.01 -10.01
N ALA A 328 5.76 -9.37 -8.72
CA ALA A 328 6.23 -8.50 -7.65
C ALA A 328 7.73 -8.19 -7.77
N ALA A 329 8.55 -9.16 -8.15
CA ALA A 329 9.99 -8.99 -8.33
C ALA A 329 10.37 -7.96 -9.41
N GLU A 330 9.47 -7.66 -10.35
CA GLU A 330 9.66 -6.60 -11.35
C GLU A 330 9.64 -5.18 -10.74
N TRP A 331 9.07 -5.02 -9.54
CA TRP A 331 8.97 -3.74 -8.83
C TRP A 331 10.09 -3.58 -7.82
N ASP A 332 11.32 -3.70 -8.27
CA ASP A 332 12.51 -3.57 -7.44
C ASP A 332 12.73 -2.14 -6.93
N TRP A 333 13.28 -2.04 -5.73
CA TRP A 333 13.48 -0.76 -5.07
C TRP A 333 14.56 0.11 -5.70
N GLU A 334 15.50 -0.46 -6.43
CA GLU A 334 16.52 0.30 -7.12
C GLU A 334 15.91 1.10 -8.29
N SER A 335 15.08 0.46 -9.12
CA SER A 335 14.36 1.11 -10.21
C SER A 335 13.35 2.14 -9.69
N ILE A 336 12.66 1.83 -8.57
CA ILE A 336 11.73 2.76 -7.91
C ILE A 336 12.48 3.95 -7.33
N GLY A 337 13.64 3.73 -6.71
CA GLY A 337 14.51 4.78 -6.21
C GLY A 337 14.98 5.72 -7.32
N ARG A 338 15.47 5.16 -8.45
CA ARG A 338 15.85 5.95 -9.65
C ARG A 338 14.68 6.77 -10.19
N SER A 339 13.52 6.14 -10.36
CA SER A 339 12.32 6.84 -10.86
C SER A 339 11.87 7.95 -9.91
N THR A 340 11.95 7.73 -8.60
CA THR A 340 11.63 8.74 -7.59
C THR A 340 12.65 9.87 -7.59
N ALA A 341 13.94 9.57 -7.72
CA ALA A 341 15.01 10.55 -7.83
C ALA A 341 14.84 11.42 -9.08
N ALA A 342 14.42 10.84 -10.22
CA ALA A 342 14.12 11.58 -11.44
C ALA A 342 12.97 12.58 -11.24
N VAL A 343 11.94 12.23 -10.45
CA VAL A 343 10.87 13.19 -10.09
C VAL A 343 11.42 14.35 -9.28
N TYR A 344 12.35 14.09 -8.33
CA TYR A 344 12.99 15.18 -7.59
C TYR A 344 13.80 16.09 -8.50
N GLN A 345 14.56 15.50 -9.44
CA GLN A 345 15.39 16.23 -10.39
C GLN A 345 14.57 17.17 -11.28
N GLN A 346 13.42 16.71 -11.77
CA GLN A 346 12.49 17.52 -12.57
C GLN A 346 11.97 18.76 -11.82
N CYS A 347 12.06 18.79 -10.49
CA CYS A 347 11.74 19.98 -9.70
C CYS A 347 12.82 21.08 -9.77
N PHE A 348 13.99 20.79 -10.37
CA PHE A 348 15.15 21.70 -10.46
C PHE A 348 15.65 21.78 -11.93
N PRO A 349 14.84 22.30 -12.87
CA PRO A 349 15.16 22.25 -14.30
C PRO A 349 16.44 23.00 -14.68
N ASP A 350 16.86 23.99 -13.88
CA ASP A 350 18.02 24.85 -14.15
C ASP A 350 19.30 24.39 -13.45
N GLU A 351 19.26 23.32 -12.65
CA GLU A 351 20.40 22.82 -11.90
C GLU A 351 21.02 21.60 -12.59
N CYS A 352 22.33 21.59 -12.78
CA CYS A 352 23.09 20.44 -13.28
C CYS A 352 23.24 19.39 -12.17
N LEU A 353 22.16 18.67 -11.88
CA LEU A 353 22.16 17.54 -10.96
C LEU A 353 22.62 16.26 -11.69
N PRO A 354 23.18 15.25 -10.99
CA PRO A 354 23.51 13.96 -11.61
C PRO A 354 22.28 13.40 -12.33
N ASN A 355 22.45 12.95 -13.59
CA ASN A 355 21.34 12.42 -14.37
C ASN A 355 20.94 11.03 -13.82
N PHE A 356 19.77 10.94 -13.20
CA PHE A 356 19.17 9.67 -12.75
C PHE A 356 18.22 9.06 -13.80
N ALA A 357 18.05 9.71 -14.96
CA ALA A 357 17.01 9.41 -15.96
C ALA A 357 17.32 8.23 -16.89
N ASP A 358 18.49 7.61 -16.81
CA ASP A 358 18.78 6.36 -17.55
C ASP A 358 18.06 5.12 -16.94
N ALA A 359 17.05 5.36 -16.09
CA ALA A 359 16.18 4.31 -15.59
C ALA A 359 15.18 3.93 -16.68
N PRO A 360 15.01 2.63 -16.99
CA PRO A 360 13.95 2.18 -17.89
C PRO A 360 12.60 2.67 -17.37
N ASP A 361 11.74 3.11 -18.26
CA ASP A 361 10.37 3.50 -17.94
C ASP A 361 9.62 2.27 -17.38
N VAL A 362 9.60 2.10 -16.06
CA VAL A 362 8.91 1.01 -15.36
C VAL A 362 7.39 1.03 -15.60
N SER A 363 6.85 2.08 -16.21
CA SER A 363 5.44 2.14 -16.62
C SER A 363 5.15 1.27 -17.85
N SER A 364 6.20 0.86 -18.58
CA SER A 364 6.12 0.09 -19.83
C SER A 364 6.44 -1.39 -19.67
N LEU A 365 6.80 -1.89 -18.49
CA LEU A 365 7.11 -3.28 -18.25
C LEU A 365 5.87 -4.17 -18.44
N SER A 366 5.60 -4.47 -19.72
CA SER A 366 4.92 -5.69 -20.12
C SER A 366 5.94 -6.83 -20.00
N PRO A 367 5.55 -8.04 -19.56
CA PRO A 367 6.49 -9.13 -19.31
C PRO A 367 7.27 -9.48 -20.59
N SER A 368 8.59 -9.33 -20.55
CA SER A 368 9.46 -10.00 -21.53
C SER A 368 9.39 -11.52 -21.30
N PRO A 369 9.12 -12.31 -22.33
CA PRO A 369 9.32 -13.75 -22.24
C PRO A 369 10.83 -14.03 -22.29
N HIS A 370 11.34 -14.73 -21.31
CA HIS A 370 12.72 -15.26 -21.19
C HIS A 370 13.77 -14.37 -20.51
N GLU A 371 13.96 -14.64 -19.20
CA GLU A 371 15.25 -15.07 -18.63
C GLU A 371 15.04 -15.45 -17.16
N HIS A 372 15.41 -16.69 -16.82
CA HIS A 372 15.26 -17.26 -15.49
C HIS A 372 16.33 -16.74 -14.52
N PRO A 373 15.96 -16.18 -13.37
CA PRO A 373 16.80 -16.25 -12.18
C PRO A 373 16.35 -17.44 -11.30
N ALA A 374 16.52 -18.68 -11.80
CA ALA A 374 16.15 -19.88 -11.04
C ALA A 374 17.25 -20.36 -10.05
N SER A 375 18.25 -19.53 -9.72
CA SER A 375 19.39 -19.97 -8.91
C SER A 375 19.52 -19.34 -7.51
N ARG A 376 18.52 -18.59 -7.05
CA ARG A 376 18.55 -17.99 -5.69
C ARG A 376 17.35 -18.32 -4.80
N ILE A 377 16.51 -19.28 -5.19
CA ILE A 377 15.42 -19.76 -4.33
C ILE A 377 15.70 -21.26 -4.08
N ARG A 378 16.43 -21.53 -3.00
CA ARG A 378 16.42 -22.83 -2.33
C ARG A 378 15.68 -22.70 -1.02
#